data_55f466580baeb3c49036cf34af561e43
#
_entry.id   55f466580baeb3c49036cf34af561e43
#
_cell.length_a   1.000
_cell.length_b   1.000
_cell.length_c   1.000
_cell.angle_alpha   90.00
_cell.angle_beta   90.00
_cell.angle_gamma   90.00
#
_symmetry.space_group_name_H-M   'P 1'
#
loop_
_entity.id
_entity.type
_entity.pdbx_description
1 polymer ?
#
loop_
_entity_poly.entity_id
_entity_poly.type
_entity_poly.pdbx_seq_one_letter_code
_entity_poly.pdbx_strand_id
1 'polypeptide(L)'
;MTDQENMKAAVPDAAKRYMRYLLIMAGLGGLLYGVDVGVIAAALPYIEQTAGFNPSQLSQVVAAVLFGSVLSSLFAGYLADKMGRKALITIAAALFTLSIPVICLSQEVFGIMLLGRILQGASAGIVGVVVPLYLAECLSAESRGKGTGMFQFLLTVGLVF
;
A
#
# COMPACT_ATOMS: atom_id res chain seq x y z
N MET A 1 -21.85 3.89 40.74
CA MET A 1 -21.81 4.20 39.30
C MET A 1 -20.78 5.28 38.94
N THR A 2 -19.78 5.52 39.76
CA THR A 2 -18.87 6.68 39.65
C THR A 2 -17.40 6.34 39.41
N ASP A 3 -16.97 5.07 39.47
CA ASP A 3 -15.55 4.71 39.22
C ASP A 3 -15.25 4.24 37.82
N GLN A 4 -16.23 3.83 37.03
CA GLN A 4 -16.04 3.47 35.63
C GLN A 4 -16.01 4.67 34.66
N GLU A 5 -16.63 5.79 35.06
CA GLU A 5 -16.56 7.04 34.26
C GLU A 5 -15.24 7.79 34.45
N ASN A 6 -14.60 7.70 35.59
CA ASN A 6 -13.27 8.28 35.83
C ASN A 6 -12.13 7.45 35.27
N MET A 7 -12.36 6.19 34.93
CA MET A 7 -11.36 5.31 34.26
C MET A 7 -11.37 5.43 32.75
N LYS A 8 -12.26 6.20 32.16
CA LYS A 8 -12.05 6.85 30.87
C LYS A 8 -11.08 8.03 31.01
N ALA A 9 -9.97 7.80 31.73
CA ALA A 9 -8.90 8.77 31.85
C ALA A 9 -8.62 9.34 30.48
N ALA A 10 -8.80 10.64 30.34
CA ALA A 10 -8.66 11.37 29.10
C ALA A 10 -7.36 10.95 28.42
N VAL A 11 -7.47 10.24 27.30
CA VAL A 11 -6.30 9.89 26.47
C VAL A 11 -5.53 11.19 26.28
N PRO A 12 -4.25 11.27 26.66
CA PRO A 12 -3.46 12.50 26.56
C PRO A 12 -3.61 13.11 25.18
N ASP A 13 -3.72 14.42 25.07
CA ASP A 13 -3.91 15.07 23.77
C ASP A 13 -2.79 14.77 22.78
N ALA A 14 -1.59 14.51 23.28
CA ALA A 14 -0.45 14.01 22.49
C ALA A 14 -0.76 12.65 21.84
N ALA A 15 -1.39 11.72 22.56
CA ALA A 15 -1.76 10.41 22.03
C ALA A 15 -2.89 10.51 20.99
N LYS A 16 -3.87 11.42 21.19
CA LYS A 16 -4.91 11.69 20.20
C LYS A 16 -4.32 12.29 18.91
N ARG A 17 -3.33 13.17 19.04
CA ARG A 17 -2.65 13.78 17.89
C ARG A 17 -1.87 12.74 17.12
N TYR A 18 -1.14 11.87 17.81
CA TYR A 18 -0.40 10.78 17.21
C TYR A 18 -1.34 9.79 16.50
N MET A 19 -2.47 9.46 17.10
CA MET A 19 -3.47 8.58 16.49
C MET A 19 -4.06 9.19 15.20
N ARG A 20 -4.39 10.49 15.18
CA ARG A 20 -4.83 11.18 13.97
C ARG A 20 -3.75 11.19 12.88
N TYR A 21 -2.51 11.41 13.25
CA TYR A 21 -1.37 11.35 12.33
C TYR A 21 -1.26 9.97 11.68
N LEU A 22 -1.35 8.90 12.47
CA LEU A 22 -1.32 7.53 11.96
C LEU A 22 -2.48 7.24 10.99
N LEU A 23 -3.69 7.70 11.31
CA LEU A 23 -4.87 7.54 10.45
C LEU A 23 -4.69 8.26 9.11
N ILE A 24 -4.19 9.49 9.13
CA ILE A 24 -3.93 10.29 7.92
C ILE A 24 -2.85 9.60 7.07
N MET A 25 -1.74 9.19 7.67
CA MET A 25 -0.65 8.53 6.95
C MET A 25 -1.09 7.21 6.33
N ALA A 26 -1.84 6.41 7.07
CA ALA A 26 -2.40 5.16 6.56
C ALA A 26 -3.40 5.41 5.42
N GLY A 27 -4.26 6.40 5.57
CA GLY A 27 -5.21 6.79 4.54
C GLY A 27 -4.53 7.26 3.25
N LEU A 28 -3.49 8.08 3.36
CA LEU A 28 -2.67 8.52 2.21
C LEU A 28 -1.97 7.35 1.53
N GLY A 29 -1.47 6.37 2.31
CA GLY A 29 -0.91 5.13 1.76
C GLY A 29 -1.93 4.32 0.98
N GLY A 30 -3.15 4.21 1.50
CA GLY A 30 -4.26 3.56 0.80
C GLY A 30 -4.62 4.28 -0.50
N LEU A 31 -4.78 5.61 -0.45
CA LEU A 31 -5.07 6.44 -1.61
C LEU A 31 -4.01 6.26 -2.71
N LEU A 32 -2.74 6.34 -2.34
CA LEU A 32 -1.63 6.21 -3.29
C LEU A 32 -1.62 4.82 -3.95
N TYR A 33 -1.87 3.77 -3.19
CA TYR A 33 -2.02 2.43 -3.73
C TYR A 33 -3.23 2.31 -4.67
N GLY A 34 -4.36 2.90 -4.31
CA GLY A 34 -5.55 2.93 -5.16
C GLY A 34 -5.31 3.64 -6.49
N VAL A 35 -4.72 4.83 -6.46
CA VAL A 35 -4.36 5.60 -7.66
C VAL A 35 -3.43 4.79 -8.57
N ASP A 36 -2.44 4.10 -8.00
CA ASP A 36 -1.51 3.28 -8.78
C ASP A 36 -2.22 2.17 -9.57
N VAL A 37 -3.17 1.48 -8.93
CA VAL A 37 -3.99 0.46 -9.60
C VAL A 37 -4.95 1.09 -10.63
N GLY A 38 -5.51 2.26 -10.35
CA GLY A 38 -6.39 2.99 -11.28
C GLY A 38 -5.65 3.46 -12.53
N VAL A 39 -4.50 4.07 -12.35
CA VAL A 39 -3.66 4.61 -13.44
C VAL A 39 -3.24 3.52 -14.43
N ILE A 40 -2.89 2.31 -13.96
CA ILE A 40 -2.51 1.25 -14.90
C ILE A 40 -3.70 0.81 -15.75
N ALA A 41 -4.90 0.73 -15.17
CA ALA A 41 -6.08 0.35 -15.92
C ALA A 41 -6.38 1.35 -17.06
N ALA A 42 -6.19 2.65 -16.79
CA ALA A 42 -6.32 3.70 -17.79
C ALA A 42 -5.16 3.74 -18.80
N ALA A 43 -3.95 3.36 -18.39
CA ALA A 43 -2.76 3.39 -19.23
C ALA A 43 -2.67 2.20 -20.20
N LEU A 44 -3.33 1.06 -19.92
CA LEU A 44 -3.25 -0.14 -20.76
C LEU A 44 -3.53 0.11 -22.24
N PRO A 45 -4.61 0.81 -22.66
CA PRO A 45 -4.86 1.07 -24.07
C PRO A 45 -3.79 1.94 -24.73
N TYR A 46 -3.21 2.86 -23.96
CA TYR A 46 -2.12 3.72 -24.43
C TYR A 46 -0.80 2.93 -24.62
N ILE A 47 -0.48 2.05 -23.68
CA ILE A 47 0.69 1.15 -23.77
C ILE A 47 0.57 0.21 -24.96
N GLU A 48 -0.63 -0.30 -25.24
CA GLU A 48 -0.90 -1.13 -26.42
C GLU A 48 -0.57 -0.39 -27.72
N GLN A 49 -0.99 0.87 -27.84
CA GLN A 49 -0.78 1.67 -29.03
C GLN A 49 0.66 2.16 -29.21
N THR A 50 1.36 2.50 -28.10
CA THR A 50 2.69 3.11 -28.15
C THR A 50 3.81 2.10 -28.10
N ALA A 51 3.72 1.10 -27.23
CA ALA A 51 4.76 0.09 -27.05
C ALA A 51 4.59 -1.13 -27.98
N GLY A 52 3.45 -1.24 -28.67
CA GLY A 52 3.17 -2.36 -29.57
C GLY A 52 3.09 -3.71 -28.88
N PHE A 53 2.77 -3.74 -27.59
CA PHE A 53 2.66 -4.98 -26.83
C PHE A 53 1.43 -5.78 -27.24
N ASN A 54 1.63 -7.09 -27.39
CA ASN A 54 0.52 -8.00 -27.62
C ASN A 54 -0.42 -8.06 -26.39
N PRO A 55 -1.72 -8.39 -26.58
CA PRO A 55 -2.68 -8.54 -25.45
C PRO A 55 -2.19 -9.50 -24.36
N SER A 56 -1.43 -10.53 -24.74
CA SER A 56 -0.82 -11.46 -23.78
C SER A 56 0.26 -10.78 -22.93
N GLN A 57 1.08 -9.91 -23.51
CA GLN A 57 2.11 -9.15 -22.79
C GLN A 57 1.47 -8.12 -21.85
N LEU A 58 0.42 -7.44 -22.28
CA LEU A 58 -0.34 -6.53 -21.41
C LEU A 58 -0.93 -7.26 -20.20
N SER A 59 -1.52 -8.43 -20.41
CA SER A 59 -2.02 -9.27 -19.33
C SER A 59 -0.91 -9.68 -18.36
N GLN A 60 0.30 -9.98 -18.86
CA GLN A 60 1.45 -10.31 -18.02
C GLN A 60 1.95 -9.10 -17.22
N VAL A 61 1.92 -7.89 -17.77
CA VAL A 61 2.27 -6.65 -17.05
C VAL A 61 1.33 -6.41 -15.87
N VAL A 62 0.03 -6.66 -16.06
CA VAL A 62 -0.95 -6.58 -14.96
C VAL A 62 -0.74 -7.69 -13.95
N ALA A 63 -0.56 -8.93 -14.41
CA ALA A 63 -0.34 -10.09 -13.55
C ALA A 63 0.96 -10.00 -12.73
N ALA A 64 1.98 -9.32 -13.24
CA ALA A 64 3.26 -9.15 -12.55
C ALA A 64 3.14 -8.40 -11.22
N VAL A 65 2.25 -7.40 -11.14
CA VAL A 65 1.98 -6.69 -9.87
C VAL A 65 1.33 -7.64 -8.87
N LEU A 66 0.36 -8.43 -9.30
CA LEU A 66 -0.31 -9.40 -8.44
C LEU A 66 0.68 -10.48 -7.97
N PHE A 67 1.52 -10.97 -8.86
CA PHE A 67 2.57 -11.93 -8.50
C PHE A 67 3.54 -11.37 -7.46
N GLY A 68 4.04 -10.15 -7.66
CA GLY A 68 4.90 -9.46 -6.70
C GLY A 68 4.21 -9.26 -5.34
N SER A 69 2.93 -8.89 -5.34
CA SER A 69 2.16 -8.66 -4.11
C SER A 69 1.90 -9.94 -3.33
N VAL A 70 1.52 -11.02 -4.01
CA VAL A 70 1.34 -12.34 -3.37
C VAL A 70 2.64 -12.82 -2.75
N LEU A 71 3.73 -12.76 -3.51
CA LEU A 71 5.03 -13.23 -3.03
C LEU A 71 5.49 -12.45 -1.80
N SER A 72 5.39 -11.12 -1.84
CA SER A 72 5.82 -10.26 -0.72
C SER A 72 4.91 -10.38 0.50
N SER A 73 3.59 -10.53 0.31
CA SER A 73 2.63 -10.67 1.42
C SER A 73 2.87 -11.94 2.26
N LEU A 74 3.31 -13.03 1.63
CA LEU A 74 3.65 -14.27 2.33
C LEU A 74 4.79 -14.07 3.36
N PHE A 75 5.75 -13.21 3.05
CA PHE A 75 6.89 -12.96 3.91
C PHE A 75 6.75 -11.69 4.77
N ALA A 76 5.77 -10.83 4.44
CA ALA A 76 5.60 -9.53 5.09
C ALA A 76 5.40 -9.63 6.61
N GLY A 77 4.62 -10.61 7.09
CA GLY A 77 4.39 -10.84 8.51
C GLY A 77 5.69 -11.21 9.23
N TYR A 78 6.42 -12.19 8.71
CA TYR A 78 7.70 -12.63 9.28
C TYR A 78 8.76 -11.51 9.28
N LEU A 79 8.87 -10.77 8.18
CA LEU A 79 9.78 -9.64 8.09
C LEU A 79 9.38 -8.50 9.05
N ALA A 80 8.09 -8.26 9.22
CA ALA A 80 7.58 -7.25 10.15
C ALA A 80 7.95 -7.58 11.60
N ASP A 81 7.95 -8.86 11.98
CA ASP A 81 8.35 -9.29 13.32
C ASP A 81 9.86 -9.19 13.53
N LYS A 82 10.66 -9.48 12.49
CA LYS A 82 12.12 -9.46 12.58
C LYS A 82 12.73 -8.06 12.48
N MET A 83 12.24 -7.23 11.56
CA MET A 83 12.82 -5.91 11.26
C MET A 83 12.05 -4.76 11.91
N GLY A 84 10.84 -5.03 12.38
CA GLY A 84 9.91 -4.02 12.88
C GLY A 84 9.03 -3.41 11.78
N ARG A 85 7.78 -3.10 12.16
CA ARG A 85 6.75 -2.62 11.23
C ARG A 85 7.16 -1.34 10.51
N LYS A 86 7.75 -0.39 11.26
CA LYS A 86 8.18 0.91 10.71
C LYS A 86 9.27 0.77 9.63
N ALA A 87 10.28 -0.07 9.90
CA ALA A 87 11.36 -0.30 8.94
C ALA A 87 10.82 -0.93 7.64
N LEU A 88 9.91 -1.89 7.76
CA LEU A 88 9.34 -2.58 6.61
C LEU A 88 8.43 -1.66 5.77
N ILE A 89 7.67 -0.76 6.39
CA ILE A 89 6.91 0.28 5.67
C ILE A 89 7.87 1.21 4.91
N THR A 90 9.01 1.58 5.51
CA THR A 90 10.01 2.41 4.84
C THR A 90 10.64 1.69 3.63
N ILE A 91 10.93 0.39 3.76
CA ILE A 91 11.43 -0.44 2.65
C ILE A 91 10.38 -0.52 1.54
N ALA A 92 9.12 -0.73 1.89
CA ALA A 92 8.04 -0.75 0.90
C ALA A 92 7.93 0.58 0.15
N ALA A 93 8.01 1.71 0.85
CA ALA A 93 8.02 3.04 0.23
C ALA A 93 9.22 3.23 -0.71
N ALA A 94 10.40 2.76 -0.32
CA ALA A 94 11.59 2.81 -1.17
C ALA A 94 11.43 1.95 -2.43
N LEU A 95 10.92 0.70 -2.30
CA LEU A 95 10.63 -0.18 -3.43
C LEU A 95 9.62 0.45 -4.40
N PHE A 96 8.56 1.06 -3.88
CA PHE A 96 7.58 1.76 -4.68
C PHE A 96 8.21 2.93 -5.45
N THR A 97 8.98 3.77 -4.75
CA THR A 97 9.65 4.93 -5.35
C THR A 97 10.65 4.50 -6.43
N LEU A 98 11.39 3.40 -6.22
CA LEU A 98 12.33 2.86 -7.20
C LEU A 98 11.63 2.20 -8.40
N SER A 99 10.44 1.65 -8.22
CA SER A 99 9.70 1.02 -9.32
C SER A 99 9.28 2.02 -10.40
N ILE A 100 8.96 3.25 -10.02
CA ILE A 100 8.48 4.29 -10.95
C ILE A 100 9.53 4.63 -12.01
N PRO A 101 10.78 5.04 -11.67
CA PRO A 101 11.78 5.29 -12.69
C PRO A 101 12.13 4.05 -13.52
N VAL A 102 12.10 2.85 -12.95
CA VAL A 102 12.32 1.61 -13.71
C VAL A 102 11.24 1.45 -14.78
N ILE A 103 9.98 1.70 -14.45
CA ILE A 103 8.87 1.66 -15.41
C ILE A 103 9.03 2.78 -16.47
N CYS A 104 9.31 4.01 -16.04
CA CYS A 104 9.46 5.15 -16.95
C CYS A 104 10.65 4.99 -17.91
N LEU A 105 11.76 4.41 -17.45
CA LEU A 105 12.96 4.17 -18.24
C LEU A 105 12.89 2.86 -19.06
N SER A 106 11.81 2.12 -18.96
CA SER A 106 11.67 0.85 -19.70
C SER A 106 11.69 1.01 -21.21
N GLN A 107 11.37 2.22 -21.73
CA GLN A 107 11.42 2.56 -23.17
C GLN A 107 10.88 1.43 -24.06
N GLU A 108 9.72 0.90 -23.72
CA GLU A 108 9.05 -0.19 -24.44
C GLU A 108 9.74 -1.57 -24.30
N VAL A 109 10.81 -1.69 -23.50
CA VAL A 109 11.43 -2.98 -23.20
C VAL A 109 10.57 -3.76 -22.21
N PHE A 110 9.85 -4.77 -22.70
CA PHE A 110 8.90 -5.58 -21.94
C PHE A 110 9.49 -6.12 -20.62
N GLY A 111 10.73 -6.65 -20.65
CA GLY A 111 11.36 -7.23 -19.46
C GLY A 111 11.61 -6.21 -18.34
N ILE A 112 12.00 -4.97 -18.68
CA ILE A 112 12.24 -3.89 -17.70
C ILE A 112 10.90 -3.42 -17.12
N MET A 113 9.88 -3.29 -17.94
CA MET A 113 8.53 -2.95 -17.50
C MET A 113 7.99 -4.00 -16.53
N LEU A 114 8.17 -5.29 -16.86
CA LEU A 114 7.75 -6.41 -15.99
C LEU A 114 8.46 -6.36 -14.63
N LEU A 115 9.78 -6.10 -14.62
CA LEU A 115 10.58 -5.94 -13.40
C LEU A 115 10.06 -4.79 -12.53
N GLY A 116 9.81 -3.63 -13.12
CA GLY A 116 9.24 -2.49 -12.42
C GLY A 116 7.87 -2.82 -11.79
N ARG A 117 7.03 -3.56 -12.50
CA ARG A 117 5.72 -4.03 -12.01
C ARG A 117 5.83 -5.03 -10.86
N ILE A 118 6.78 -5.95 -10.90
CA ILE A 118 7.02 -6.88 -9.79
C ILE A 118 7.48 -6.11 -8.54
N LEU A 119 8.38 -5.14 -8.68
CA LEU A 119 8.83 -4.29 -7.56
C LEU A 119 7.67 -3.49 -6.95
N GLN A 120 6.82 -2.92 -7.79
CA GLN A 120 5.61 -2.20 -7.38
C GLN A 120 4.64 -3.12 -6.64
N GLY A 121 4.41 -4.32 -7.17
CA GLY A 121 3.62 -5.35 -6.51
C GLY A 121 4.21 -5.80 -5.18
N ALA A 122 5.52 -5.96 -5.08
CA ALA A 122 6.19 -6.31 -3.84
C ALA A 122 5.97 -5.24 -2.76
N SER A 123 6.08 -3.97 -3.12
CA SER A 123 5.72 -2.86 -2.22
C SER A 123 4.27 -2.93 -1.77
N ALA A 124 3.35 -3.10 -2.72
CA ALA A 124 1.92 -3.17 -2.47
C ALA A 124 1.53 -4.30 -1.50
N GLY A 125 2.13 -5.49 -1.68
CA GLY A 125 1.88 -6.63 -0.79
C GLY A 125 2.38 -6.39 0.63
N ILE A 126 3.55 -5.76 0.79
CA ILE A 126 4.06 -5.36 2.12
C ILE A 126 3.12 -4.35 2.78
N VAL A 127 2.75 -3.29 2.06
CA VAL A 127 1.86 -2.22 2.59
C VAL A 127 0.49 -2.79 2.97
N GLY A 128 -0.08 -3.65 2.12
CA GLY A 128 -1.39 -4.27 2.34
C GLY A 128 -1.47 -5.13 3.61
N VAL A 129 -0.35 -5.74 4.04
CA VAL A 129 -0.28 -6.54 5.27
C VAL A 129 0.16 -5.69 6.46
N VAL A 130 1.26 -4.93 6.31
CA VAL A 130 1.94 -4.29 7.45
C VAL A 130 1.22 -3.04 7.94
N VAL A 131 0.59 -2.27 7.06
CA VAL A 131 -0.13 -1.04 7.49
C VAL A 131 -1.35 -1.37 8.35
N PRO A 132 -2.28 -2.27 7.94
CA PRO A 132 -3.38 -2.67 8.82
C PRO A 132 -2.91 -3.30 10.13
N LEU A 133 -1.85 -4.12 10.09
CA LEU A 133 -1.25 -4.71 11.29
C LEU A 133 -0.73 -3.64 12.25
N TYR A 134 0.05 -2.68 11.75
CA TYR A 134 0.58 -1.57 12.53
C TYR A 134 -0.54 -0.71 13.14
N LEU A 135 -1.59 -0.42 12.38
CA LEU A 135 -2.75 0.29 12.89
C LEU A 135 -3.46 -0.49 13.99
N ALA A 136 -3.61 -1.81 13.84
CA ALA A 136 -4.22 -2.66 14.84
C ALA A 136 -3.41 -2.71 16.15
N GLU A 137 -2.11 -2.60 16.09
CA GLU A 137 -1.22 -2.55 17.26
C GLU A 137 -1.18 -1.18 17.94
N CYS A 138 -1.21 -0.09 17.15
CA CYS A 138 -1.07 1.28 17.66
C CYS A 138 -2.41 1.92 18.09
N LEU A 139 -3.53 1.43 17.57
CA LEU A 139 -4.84 2.00 17.84
C LEU A 139 -5.55 1.25 18.99
N SER A 140 -6.34 1.99 19.77
CA SER A 140 -7.25 1.39 20.76
C SER A 140 -8.30 0.49 20.07
N ALA A 141 -8.83 -0.50 20.79
CA ALA A 141 -9.81 -1.46 20.27
C ALA A 141 -10.99 -0.78 19.54
N GLU A 142 -11.47 0.36 20.07
CA GLU A 142 -12.56 1.15 19.47
C GLU A 142 -12.16 1.84 18.15
N SER A 143 -10.87 2.16 18.00
CA SER A 143 -10.35 2.92 16.86
C SER A 143 -9.74 2.04 15.75
N ARG A 144 -9.50 0.76 16.02
CA ARG A 144 -8.90 -0.19 15.05
C ARG A 144 -9.73 -0.30 13.78
N GLY A 145 -11.04 -0.50 13.92
CA GLY A 145 -11.96 -0.58 12.78
C GLY A 145 -12.00 0.72 11.96
N LYS A 146 -11.89 1.89 12.62
CA LYS A 146 -11.82 3.19 11.93
C LYS A 146 -10.50 3.32 11.14
N GLY A 147 -9.39 2.84 11.69
CA GLY A 147 -8.08 2.91 11.04
C GLY A 147 -8.00 2.06 9.78
N THR A 148 -8.36 0.79 9.88
CA THR A 148 -8.37 -0.13 8.74
C THR A 148 -9.42 0.25 7.71
N GLY A 149 -10.60 0.72 8.17
CA GLY A 149 -11.65 1.23 7.29
C GLY A 149 -11.24 2.48 6.52
N MET A 150 -10.52 3.42 7.15
CA MET A 150 -9.99 4.63 6.51
C MET A 150 -8.97 4.28 5.41
N PHE A 151 -8.07 3.35 5.68
CA PHE A 151 -7.12 2.83 4.69
C PHE A 151 -7.86 2.26 3.47
N GLN A 152 -8.81 1.36 3.70
CA GLN A 152 -9.57 0.70 2.62
C GLN A 152 -10.47 1.68 1.87
N PHE A 153 -11.10 2.62 2.57
CA PHE A 153 -11.93 3.65 1.95
C PHE A 153 -11.11 4.53 1.00
N LEU A 154 -9.97 5.05 1.45
CA LEU A 154 -9.12 5.90 0.62
C LEU A 154 -8.44 5.12 -0.52
N LEU A 155 -8.15 3.83 -0.33
CA LEU A 155 -7.73 2.94 -1.42
C LEU A 155 -8.79 2.88 -2.52
N THR A 156 -10.05 2.66 -2.15
CA THR A 156 -11.16 2.61 -3.11
C THR A 156 -11.37 3.96 -3.80
N VAL A 157 -11.25 5.06 -3.06
CA VAL A 157 -11.31 6.41 -3.64
C VAL A 157 -10.20 6.60 -4.66
N GLY A 158 -8.95 6.23 -4.31
CA GLY A 158 -7.82 6.32 -5.24
C GLY A 158 -7.97 5.46 -6.50
N LEU A 159 -8.66 4.33 -6.42
CA LEU A 159 -8.93 3.46 -7.57
C LEU A 159 -9.87 4.11 -8.60
N VAL A 160 -10.76 5.00 -8.15
CA VAL A 160 -11.78 5.64 -9.01
C VAL A 160 -11.22 6.90 -9.70
N PHE A 161 -10.18 7.53 -9.15
CA PHE A 161 -9.51 8.70 -9.73
C PHE A 161 -8.40 8.33 -10.69
#